data_d4f212599a252d3ebbf0f6b7670a457f
#
_entry.id   d4f212599a252d3ebbf0f6b7670a457f
#
_cell.length_a   1.000
_cell.length_b   1.000
_cell.length_c   1.000
_cell.angle_alpha   90.00
_cell.angle_beta   90.00
_cell.angle_gamma   90.00
#
_symmetry.space_group_name_H-M   'P 1'
#
loop_
_entity.id
_entity.type
_entity.pdbx_description
1 polymer ?
#
loop_
_entity_poly.entity_id
_entity_poly.type
_entity_poly.pdbx_seq_one_letter_code
_entity_poly.pdbx_strand_id
1 'polypeptide(L)'
;MRGQARLLSILFLLAALVAPAASQPAGSVTSDWRGTGVVLAVLPPPSDLHATRPVIVIRHESIPGLMAEAMTMPFLVASTTLFEGIRPGDHIAFALKEVPDALLVVSIERRPR
;
A
#
# COMPACT_ATOMS: atom_id res chain seq x y z
N MET A 1 32.61 -32.40 33.92
CA MET A 1 32.83 -32.45 33.20
C MET A 1 32.16 -32.60 32.05
N ARG A 2 32.01 -33.14 31.53
CA ARG A 2 31.40 -33.33 30.44
C ARG A 2 30.11 -32.76 30.38
N GLY A 3 29.48 -32.64 31.22
CA GLY A 3 28.13 -32.24 31.08
C GLY A 3 28.00 -30.86 30.73
N GLN A 4 28.80 -30.09 31.12
CA GLN A 4 28.61 -28.76 30.86
C GLN A 4 28.71 -28.40 29.48
N ALA A 5 29.41 -29.04 28.80
CA ALA A 5 29.55 -28.62 27.46
C ALA A 5 28.27 -28.50 26.77
N ARG A 6 27.43 -29.33 26.97
CA ARG A 6 26.30 -29.29 26.20
C ARG A 6 25.43 -28.22 26.49
N LEU A 7 25.41 -27.72 27.54
CA LEU A 7 24.44 -26.77 27.78
C LEU A 7 24.59 -25.58 26.97
N LEU A 8 25.73 -25.21 26.64
CA LEU A 8 25.77 -24.03 25.91
C LEU A 8 25.22 -24.17 24.58
N SER A 9 25.17 -25.26 24.08
CA SER A 9 24.70 -25.32 22.75
C SER A 9 23.29 -24.87 22.65
N ILE A 10 22.58 -24.86 23.64
CA ILE A 10 21.28 -24.47 23.55
C ILE A 10 21.00 -23.10 23.26
N LEU A 11 21.70 -22.25 23.80
CA LEU A 11 21.30 -20.95 23.61
C LEU A 11 21.36 -20.43 22.28
N PHE A 12 22.19 -20.83 21.52
CA PHE A 12 22.26 -20.15 20.31
C PHE A 12 21.09 -20.25 19.45
N LEU A 13 20.37 -21.18 19.58
CA LEU A 13 19.32 -21.28 18.68
C LEU A 13 18.30 -20.22 18.81
N LEU A 14 18.12 -19.73 19.93
CA LEU A 14 17.11 -18.77 20.02
C LEU A 14 17.40 -17.59 19.26
N ALA A 15 18.53 -17.26 19.06
CA ALA A 15 18.81 -16.06 18.40
C ALA A 15 18.24 -16.06 17.01
N ALA A 16 18.27 -17.13 16.44
CA ALA A 16 17.85 -17.17 15.08
C ALA A 16 16.44 -16.87 14.82
N LEU A 17 15.61 -17.28 15.62
CA LEU A 17 14.27 -17.11 15.31
C LEU A 17 13.80 -15.75 15.34
N VAL A 18 14.45 -14.94 15.95
CA VAL A 18 13.95 -13.64 16.00
C VAL A 18 13.93 -12.90 14.73
N ALA A 19 14.93 -13.02 14.01
CA ALA A 19 15.08 -12.25 12.85
C ALA A 19 13.92 -12.24 11.90
N PRO A 20 13.42 -13.29 11.56
CA PRO A 20 12.42 -13.31 10.54
C PRO A 20 11.19 -12.48 10.84
N ALA A 21 10.84 -12.45 12.01
CA ALA A 21 9.65 -11.76 12.34
C ALA A 21 9.80 -10.30 12.10
N ALA A 22 10.93 -9.81 12.31
CA ALA A 22 11.09 -8.40 12.21
C ALA A 22 11.06 -7.90 10.80
N SER A 23 11.17 -8.74 9.86
CA SER A 23 11.21 -8.28 8.52
C SER A 23 9.88 -7.74 8.05
N GLN A 24 8.83 -8.04 8.70
CA GLN A 24 7.53 -7.60 8.25
C GLN A 24 7.24 -6.21 8.76
N PRO A 25 7.05 -5.24 7.89
CA PRO A 25 6.79 -3.89 8.35
C PRO A 25 5.45 -3.80 9.03
N ALA A 26 5.43 -3.06 10.09
CA ALA A 26 4.19 -2.85 10.78
C ALA A 26 3.29 -2.01 9.91
N GLY A 27 2.06 -2.32 9.89
CA GLY A 27 1.14 -1.55 9.10
C GLY A 27 1.07 -1.92 7.65
N SER A 28 1.72 -2.98 7.26
CA SER A 28 1.60 -3.43 5.90
C SER A 28 0.17 -3.73 5.55
N VAL A 29 -0.25 -3.29 4.38
CA VAL A 29 -1.61 -3.50 3.93
C VAL A 29 -1.60 -4.50 2.80
N THR A 30 -2.49 -5.47 2.87
CA THR A 30 -2.63 -6.44 1.80
C THR A 30 -3.21 -5.75 0.58
N SER A 31 -2.61 -5.97 -0.56
CA SER A 31 -3.12 -5.41 -1.80
C SER A 31 -3.02 -6.45 -2.90
N ASP A 32 -3.84 -6.27 -3.92
CA ASP A 32 -3.87 -7.21 -5.04
C ASP A 32 -3.05 -6.70 -6.21
N TRP A 33 -2.99 -5.39 -6.40
CA TRP A 33 -2.25 -4.80 -7.52
C TRP A 33 -1.53 -3.54 -7.09
N ARG A 34 -0.52 -3.15 -7.84
CA ARG A 34 0.21 -1.93 -7.59
C ARG A 34 0.35 -1.16 -8.88
N GLY A 35 0.26 0.16 -8.80
CA GLY A 35 0.37 1.01 -9.96
C GLY A 35 1.09 2.29 -9.65
N THR A 36 1.36 3.06 -10.69
CA THR A 36 1.96 4.39 -10.57
C THR A 36 1.18 5.35 -11.44
N GLY A 37 1.27 6.61 -11.12
CA GLY A 37 0.60 7.61 -11.93
C GLY A 37 0.74 9.01 -11.37
N VAL A 38 -0.05 9.92 -11.92
CA VAL A 38 -0.05 11.32 -11.52
C VAL A 38 -1.43 11.65 -10.98
N VAL A 39 -1.47 12.29 -9.84
CA VAL A 39 -2.74 12.68 -9.21
C VAL A 39 -3.33 13.86 -9.96
N LEU A 40 -4.58 13.77 -10.31
CA LEU A 40 -5.29 14.89 -10.93
C LEU A 40 -6.21 15.58 -9.94
N ALA A 41 -6.78 14.85 -9.00
CA ALA A 41 -7.66 15.44 -7.99
C ALA A 41 -7.76 14.53 -6.78
N VAL A 42 -7.92 15.13 -5.61
CA VAL A 42 -8.25 14.40 -4.39
C VAL A 42 -9.58 14.95 -3.90
N LEU A 43 -10.53 14.07 -3.69
CA LEU A 43 -11.91 14.47 -3.42
C LEU A 43 -12.43 13.83 -2.13
N PRO A 44 -12.29 14.55 -1.02
CA PRO A 44 -12.90 14.07 0.23
C PRO A 44 -14.42 14.09 0.09
N PRO A 45 -15.14 13.22 0.79
CA PRO A 45 -16.59 13.23 0.68
C PRO A 45 -17.19 14.41 1.44
N PRO A 46 -18.33 14.92 0.99
CA PRO A 46 -19.03 14.51 -0.21
C PRO A 46 -18.43 15.19 -1.45
N SER A 47 -18.43 14.49 -2.56
CA SER A 47 -17.95 15.07 -3.80
C SER A 47 -18.92 14.73 -4.90
N ASP A 48 -18.70 15.32 -6.07
CA ASP A 48 -19.57 15.04 -7.20
C ASP A 48 -19.48 13.59 -7.64
N LEU A 49 -18.39 12.91 -7.31
CA LEU A 49 -18.20 11.54 -7.72
C LEU A 49 -18.69 10.53 -6.68
N HIS A 50 -18.73 10.91 -5.41
CA HIS A 50 -19.22 9.99 -4.40
C HIS A 50 -19.66 10.75 -3.16
N ALA A 51 -20.80 10.36 -2.63
CA ALA A 51 -21.40 11.09 -1.50
C ALA A 51 -20.68 10.82 -0.18
N THR A 52 -20.19 9.63 0.03
CA THR A 52 -19.70 9.24 1.35
C THR A 52 -18.27 8.71 1.39
N ARG A 53 -17.69 8.39 0.24
CA ARG A 53 -16.35 7.78 0.22
C ARG A 53 -15.36 8.70 -0.46
N PRO A 54 -14.12 8.74 0.02
CA PRO A 54 -13.09 9.56 -0.64
C PRO A 54 -12.73 8.99 -1.99
N VAL A 55 -12.40 9.88 -2.92
CA VAL A 55 -12.06 9.50 -4.28
C VAL A 55 -10.76 10.18 -4.67
N ILE A 56 -9.92 9.50 -5.43
CA ILE A 56 -8.73 10.09 -6.01
C ILE A 56 -8.80 9.85 -7.52
N VAL A 57 -8.53 10.87 -8.30
CA VAL A 57 -8.50 10.73 -9.76
C VAL A 57 -7.04 10.67 -10.17
N ILE A 58 -6.67 9.62 -10.84
CA ILE A 58 -5.27 9.34 -11.20
C ILE A 58 -5.16 9.07 -12.69
N ARG A 59 -4.17 9.72 -13.33
CA ARG A 59 -3.77 9.33 -14.66
C ARG A 59 -2.68 8.29 -14.45
N HIS A 60 -3.04 7.03 -14.58
CA HIS A 60 -2.14 5.94 -14.20
C HIS A 60 -1.53 5.26 -15.41
N GLU A 61 -0.36 4.68 -15.20
CA GLU A 61 0.26 3.82 -16.19
C GLU A 61 -0.43 2.46 -16.17
N SER A 62 -0.04 1.58 -17.07
CA SER A 62 -0.60 0.25 -17.04
C SER A 62 -0.39 -0.37 -15.67
N ILE A 63 -1.36 -1.17 -15.24
CA ILE A 63 -1.29 -1.83 -13.94
C ILE A 63 -1.19 -3.32 -14.22
N PRO A 64 -0.03 -3.90 -14.00
CA PRO A 64 0.18 -5.32 -14.33
C PRO A 64 -0.86 -6.21 -13.67
N GLY A 65 -1.43 -7.08 -14.46
CA GLY A 65 -2.45 -8.01 -13.96
C GLY A 65 -3.86 -7.44 -13.92
N LEU A 66 -4.02 -6.15 -14.16
CA LEU A 66 -5.35 -5.54 -14.06
C LEU A 66 -5.71 -4.69 -15.26
N MET A 67 -4.88 -3.75 -15.65
CA MET A 67 -5.17 -2.84 -16.76
C MET A 67 -3.96 -2.72 -17.65
N ALA A 68 -4.14 -3.08 -18.91
CA ALA A 68 -3.01 -3.11 -19.82
C ALA A 68 -2.57 -1.75 -20.30
N GLU A 69 -3.45 -0.77 -20.23
CA GLU A 69 -3.17 0.55 -20.79
C GLU A 69 -3.20 1.65 -19.75
N ALA A 70 -2.45 2.71 -20.02
CA ALA A 70 -2.51 3.91 -19.21
C ALA A 70 -3.84 4.60 -19.45
N MET A 71 -4.43 5.14 -18.40
CA MET A 71 -5.69 5.86 -18.56
C MET A 71 -5.95 6.73 -17.33
N THR A 72 -6.92 7.60 -17.43
CA THR A 72 -7.32 8.46 -16.32
C THR A 72 -8.64 7.95 -15.77
N MET A 73 -8.68 7.70 -14.49
CA MET A 73 -9.93 7.23 -13.88
C MET A 73 -9.97 7.54 -12.39
N PRO A 74 -11.17 7.58 -11.82
CA PRO A 74 -11.32 7.76 -10.38
C PRO A 74 -11.23 6.41 -9.67
N PHE A 75 -10.71 6.44 -8.46
CA PHE A 75 -10.68 5.28 -7.60
C PHE A 75 -11.23 5.65 -6.23
N LEU A 76 -11.93 4.74 -5.60
CA LEU A 76 -12.30 4.92 -4.20
C LEU A 76 -11.06 4.72 -3.34
N VAL A 77 -10.99 5.44 -2.24
CA VAL A 77 -9.84 5.38 -1.35
C VAL A 77 -10.30 4.90 0.02
N ALA A 78 -9.50 4.10 0.66
CA ALA A 78 -9.89 3.49 1.92
C ALA A 78 -10.10 4.50 3.04
N SER A 79 -9.35 5.59 3.04
CA SER A 79 -9.45 6.58 4.10
C SER A 79 -8.91 7.91 3.62
N THR A 80 -9.48 9.00 4.11
CA THR A 80 -8.98 10.33 3.77
C THR A 80 -7.58 10.56 4.32
N THR A 81 -7.15 9.79 5.31
CA THR A 81 -5.79 9.95 5.79
C THR A 81 -4.75 9.64 4.73
N LEU A 82 -5.10 8.87 3.73
CA LEU A 82 -4.18 8.56 2.65
C LEU A 82 -3.91 9.79 1.77
N PHE A 83 -4.73 10.83 1.88
CA PHE A 83 -4.52 12.05 1.13
C PHE A 83 -3.49 12.98 1.74
N GLU A 84 -3.01 12.69 2.94
CA GLU A 84 -2.13 13.61 3.62
C GLU A 84 -0.87 13.87 2.80
N GLY A 85 -0.62 15.14 2.48
CA GLY A 85 0.54 15.50 1.70
C GLY A 85 0.42 15.24 0.21
N ILE A 86 -0.73 14.76 -0.25
CA ILE A 86 -0.91 14.44 -1.66
C ILE A 86 -1.64 15.58 -2.34
N ARG A 87 -1.12 16.04 -3.47
CA ARG A 87 -1.69 17.16 -4.20
C ARG A 87 -1.79 16.84 -5.68
N PRO A 88 -2.67 17.53 -6.40
CA PRO A 88 -2.70 17.39 -7.85
C PRO A 88 -1.32 17.66 -8.44
N GLY A 89 -0.92 16.83 -9.38
CA GLY A 89 0.39 16.94 -10.00
C GLY A 89 1.44 16.02 -9.39
N ASP A 90 1.16 15.46 -8.21
CA ASP A 90 2.12 14.58 -7.58
C ASP A 90 2.22 13.25 -8.33
N HIS A 91 3.43 12.74 -8.41
CA HIS A 91 3.66 11.40 -8.92
C HIS A 91 3.58 10.45 -7.73
N ILE A 92 2.81 9.40 -7.87
CA ILE A 92 2.57 8.48 -6.77
C ILE A 92 2.70 7.03 -7.20
N ALA A 93 2.98 6.19 -6.23
CA ALA A 93 2.79 4.76 -6.33
C ALA A 93 1.60 4.44 -5.43
N PHE A 94 0.73 3.56 -5.87
CA PHE A 94 -0.45 3.24 -5.10
C PHE A 94 -0.73 1.76 -5.16
N ALA A 95 -1.46 1.27 -4.17
CA ALA A 95 -1.84 -0.13 -4.10
C ALA A 95 -3.35 -0.24 -4.12
N LEU A 96 -3.83 -1.23 -4.84
CA LEU A 96 -5.26 -1.48 -5.01
C LEU A 96 -5.65 -2.81 -4.41
N LYS A 97 -6.83 -2.84 -3.82
CA LYS A 97 -7.40 -4.06 -3.31
C LYS A 97 -8.80 -4.20 -3.85
N GLU A 98 -9.14 -5.39 -4.33
CA GLU A 98 -10.47 -5.63 -4.80
C GLU A 98 -11.38 -5.90 -3.60
N VAL A 99 -12.48 -5.16 -3.50
CA VAL A 99 -13.50 -5.39 -2.50
C VAL A 99 -14.78 -5.66 -3.26
N PRO A 100 -15.81 -6.16 -2.60
CA PRO A 100 -17.00 -6.61 -3.33
C PRO A 100 -17.61 -5.61 -4.28
N ASP A 101 -17.51 -4.33 -3.98
CA ASP A 101 -18.18 -3.32 -4.81
C ASP A 101 -17.22 -2.37 -5.51
N ALA A 102 -15.91 -2.59 -5.44
CA ALA A 102 -14.99 -1.61 -6.03
C ALA A 102 -13.54 -2.07 -6.01
N LEU A 103 -12.71 -1.28 -6.71
CA LEU A 103 -11.27 -1.34 -6.52
C LEU A 103 -10.93 -0.21 -5.57
N LEU A 104 -10.26 -0.52 -4.50
CA LEU A 104 -10.02 0.42 -3.43
C LEU A 104 -8.54 0.73 -3.30
N VAL A 105 -8.18 2.01 -3.30
CA VAL A 105 -6.81 2.41 -3.04
C VAL A 105 -6.57 2.27 -1.54
N VAL A 106 -5.61 1.44 -1.18
CA VAL A 106 -5.32 1.16 0.22
C VAL A 106 -3.98 1.71 0.66
N SER A 107 -3.16 2.21 -0.24
CA SER A 107 -1.96 2.94 0.12
C SER A 107 -1.59 3.89 -0.99
N ILE A 108 -0.97 5.00 -0.63
CA ILE A 108 -0.48 6.01 -1.57
C ILE A 108 0.88 6.47 -1.07
N GLU A 109 1.86 6.44 -1.97
CA GLU A 109 3.18 6.89 -1.62
C GLU A 109 3.63 7.89 -2.67
N ARG A 110 4.01 9.10 -2.25
CA ARG A 110 4.47 10.10 -3.18
C ARG A 110 5.87 9.75 -3.65
N ARG A 111 6.10 9.86 -4.93
CA ARG A 111 7.38 9.53 -5.52
C ARG A 111 8.13 10.79 -5.85
N PRO A 112 9.45 10.77 -5.78
CA PRO A 112 10.23 11.94 -6.17
C PRO A 112 10.10 12.13 -7.68
N ARG A 113 10.20 13.34 -8.10
CA ARG A 113 10.14 13.68 -9.51
C ARG A 113 11.46 13.51 -10.18
#